data_abda8695448a2e23aaf9d2b698540a48
#
_entry.id   abda8695448a2e23aaf9d2b698540a48
#
_cell.length_a   1.000
_cell.length_b   1.000
_cell.length_c   1.000
_cell.angle_alpha   90.00
_cell.angle_beta   90.00
_cell.angle_gamma   90.00
#
_symmetry.space_group_name_H-M   'P 1'
#
loop_
_entity.id
_entity.type
_entity.pdbx_description
1 polymer ?
#
loop_
_entity_poly.entity_id
_entity_poly.type
_entity_poly.pdbx_seq_one_letter_code
_entity_poly.pdbx_strand_id
1 'polypeptide(L)'
;MPKNWLVMEGDGPPAPFRARLAGAGRHLPVTVLTTDELMATTRHNTHIDLERLTGIHERRVSIGDEDSYSLATSAALDCLDKAQQQAASLDVVISCSITKFRGGLTQWVEPTMSSAVARAIGAEKAVTFDLSNACAGMLTGVTVLNNWIRQGTIERGLVVSGEYISQLGQNAAQHIRNIMSKELACLTLGDAGAALLLERATSGSSGISLAGFTTVADYSRLCLAYPKGHDPGARMFTNSRGIQRAAIADTPLLLHEVLEAAGIAMHDIDHVITHQTSARAIRKGMAAVSASFGDSPRHDAVITVDRYGNTASTTHTVALVEELEAGRIRPGETIALIALASGLEIGVVLLTVDEDLVGRYGHSD
;
A
#
# COMPACT_ATOMS: atom_id res chain seq x y z
N MET A 1 -12.35 -12.33 -22.91
CA MET A 1 -11.14 -13.02 -22.42
C MET A 1 -11.54 -13.77 -21.16
N PRO A 2 -11.02 -14.96 -20.87
CA PRO A 2 -11.30 -15.60 -19.61
C PRO A 2 -10.77 -14.68 -18.50
N LYS A 3 -11.65 -14.29 -17.59
CA LYS A 3 -11.33 -13.43 -16.47
C LYS A 3 -10.59 -14.26 -15.42
N ASN A 4 -9.32 -13.97 -15.17
CA ASN A 4 -8.53 -14.58 -14.11
C ASN A 4 -8.76 -13.80 -12.80
N TRP A 5 -10.02 -13.82 -12.30
CA TRP A 5 -10.34 -13.24 -11.01
C TRP A 5 -10.11 -14.28 -9.92
N LEU A 6 -9.42 -13.90 -8.89
CA LEU A 6 -9.37 -14.64 -7.64
C LEU A 6 -10.17 -13.83 -6.60
N VAL A 7 -11.46 -14.16 -6.47
CA VAL A 7 -12.29 -13.66 -5.36
C VAL A 7 -12.22 -14.70 -4.27
N MET A 8 -11.78 -14.31 -3.09
CA MET A 8 -11.48 -15.23 -1.98
C MET A 8 -12.69 -15.43 -1.06
N GLU A 9 -13.87 -15.65 -1.64
CA GLU A 9 -14.98 -16.35 -1.02
C GLU A 9 -15.48 -17.38 -2.03
N GLY A 10 -15.31 -18.64 -1.72
CA GLY A 10 -15.77 -19.73 -2.56
C GLY A 10 -17.02 -20.40 -2.01
N ASP A 11 -17.69 -21.19 -2.84
CA ASP A 11 -18.82 -22.08 -2.51
C ASP A 11 -18.45 -23.20 -1.49
N GLY A 12 -17.36 -23.01 -0.73
CA GLY A 12 -16.95 -23.90 0.34
C GLY A 12 -17.76 -23.70 1.63
N PRO A 13 -17.63 -24.63 2.60
CA PRO A 13 -18.25 -24.45 3.91
C PRO A 13 -17.76 -23.14 4.53
N PRO A 14 -18.62 -22.42 5.30
CA PRO A 14 -18.23 -21.16 5.92
C PRO A 14 -16.96 -21.35 6.76
N ALA A 15 -15.99 -20.45 6.57
CA ALA A 15 -14.74 -20.52 7.32
C ALA A 15 -15.03 -20.44 8.83
N PRO A 16 -14.34 -21.25 9.66
CA PRO A 16 -14.63 -21.34 11.09
C PRO A 16 -14.33 -20.03 11.84
N PHE A 17 -13.48 -19.16 11.27
CA PHE A 17 -13.05 -17.92 11.89
C PHE A 17 -13.14 -16.74 10.92
N ARG A 18 -13.09 -15.53 11.47
CA ARG A 18 -12.93 -14.27 10.72
C ARG A 18 -11.60 -13.64 11.11
N ALA A 19 -10.99 -12.91 10.18
CA ALA A 19 -9.82 -12.08 10.46
C ALA A 19 -10.27 -10.61 10.60
N ARG A 20 -9.72 -9.92 11.60
CA ARG A 20 -9.90 -8.48 11.77
C ARG A 20 -8.56 -7.75 11.68
N LEU A 21 -8.62 -6.49 11.36
CA LEU A 21 -7.47 -5.58 11.50
C LEU A 21 -7.38 -5.19 12.97
N ALA A 22 -6.31 -5.63 13.64
CA ALA A 22 -6.07 -5.37 15.06
C ALA A 22 -5.18 -4.15 15.29
N GLY A 23 -4.42 -3.73 14.28
CA GLY A 23 -3.57 -2.56 14.34
C GLY A 23 -3.00 -2.19 12.99
N ALA A 24 -2.69 -0.93 12.82
CA ALA A 24 -1.98 -0.37 11.69
C ALA A 24 -0.90 0.60 12.19
N GLY A 25 0.29 0.55 11.63
CA GLY A 25 1.40 1.42 12.00
C GLY A 25 2.07 2.02 10.78
N ARG A 26 2.69 3.17 10.99
CA ARG A 26 3.49 3.83 9.95
C ARG A 26 4.74 4.45 10.53
N HIS A 27 5.76 4.56 9.69
CA HIS A 27 6.91 5.40 9.96
C HIS A 27 7.16 6.29 8.75
N LEU A 28 7.20 7.58 8.99
CA LEU A 28 7.49 8.59 7.96
C LEU A 28 8.82 9.25 8.31
N PRO A 29 9.80 9.29 7.40
CA PRO A 29 11.03 10.05 7.60
C PRO A 29 10.74 11.50 8.00
N VAL A 30 11.59 12.06 8.86
CA VAL A 30 11.40 13.45 9.35
C VAL A 30 11.67 14.46 8.25
N THR A 31 12.55 14.13 7.29
CA THR A 31 12.96 15.06 6.24
C THR A 31 11.87 15.19 5.19
N VAL A 32 11.47 16.43 4.96
CA VAL A 32 10.54 16.84 3.89
C VAL A 32 11.35 17.31 2.70
N LEU A 33 10.96 16.89 1.50
CA LEU A 33 11.46 17.40 0.23
C LEU A 33 10.26 17.93 -0.57
N THR A 34 10.20 19.22 -0.78
CA THR A 34 9.15 19.85 -1.59
C THR A 34 9.30 19.50 -3.07
N THR A 35 8.22 19.62 -3.82
CA THR A 35 8.26 19.41 -5.27
C THR A 35 9.17 20.43 -5.96
N ASP A 36 9.17 21.69 -5.50
CA ASP A 36 10.03 22.73 -6.06
C ASP A 36 11.52 22.43 -5.80
N GLU A 37 11.87 22.02 -4.58
CA GLU A 37 13.24 21.63 -4.25
C GLU A 37 13.70 20.43 -5.12
N LEU A 38 12.87 19.40 -5.28
CA LEU A 38 13.18 18.26 -6.15
C LEU A 38 13.38 18.73 -7.61
N MET A 39 12.48 19.57 -8.12
CA MET A 39 12.57 20.08 -9.49
C MET A 39 13.78 20.96 -9.70
N ALA A 40 14.22 21.70 -8.70
CA ALA A 40 15.46 22.50 -8.74
C ALA A 40 16.72 21.62 -8.92
N THR A 41 16.67 20.33 -8.53
CA THR A 41 17.79 19.39 -8.75
C THR A 41 17.85 18.82 -10.17
N THR A 42 16.86 19.08 -11.03
CA THR A 42 16.85 18.53 -12.39
C THR A 42 18.00 19.09 -13.22
N ARG A 43 18.76 18.18 -13.83
CA ARG A 43 19.94 18.56 -14.66
C ARG A 43 19.57 19.39 -15.89
N HIS A 44 18.37 19.16 -16.43
CA HIS A 44 17.89 19.85 -17.62
C HIS A 44 16.74 20.79 -17.24
N ASN A 45 16.68 21.96 -17.85
CA ASN A 45 15.52 22.84 -17.70
C ASN A 45 14.31 22.21 -18.40
N THR A 46 13.47 21.54 -17.64
CA THR A 46 12.40 20.69 -18.18
C THR A 46 11.08 21.44 -18.40
N HIS A 47 10.93 22.65 -17.83
CA HIS A 47 9.68 23.42 -17.79
C HIS A 47 8.46 22.59 -17.37
N ILE A 48 8.67 21.56 -16.55
CA ILE A 48 7.61 20.70 -16.01
C ILE A 48 7.10 21.31 -14.70
N ASP A 49 5.85 21.68 -14.67
CA ASP A 49 5.11 21.99 -13.47
C ASP A 49 4.59 20.66 -12.86
N LEU A 50 5.44 20.03 -12.05
CA LEU A 50 5.15 18.70 -11.50
C LEU A 50 4.02 18.75 -10.47
N GLU A 51 3.95 19.79 -9.67
CA GLU A 51 2.89 19.97 -8.68
C GLU A 51 1.53 20.09 -9.36
N ARG A 52 1.40 20.97 -10.35
CA ARG A 52 0.16 21.10 -11.15
C ARG A 52 -0.22 19.79 -11.86
N LEU A 53 0.78 19.01 -12.31
CA LEU A 53 0.54 17.74 -13.01
C LEU A 53 0.02 16.66 -12.09
N THR A 54 0.53 16.58 -10.86
CA THR A 54 0.32 15.46 -9.94
C THR A 54 -0.50 15.82 -8.70
N GLY A 55 -0.47 17.05 -8.26
CA GLY A 55 -1.03 17.53 -6.98
C GLY A 55 -0.14 17.15 -5.80
N ILE A 56 1.15 16.87 -6.00
CA ILE A 56 2.10 16.53 -4.96
C ILE A 56 2.88 17.78 -4.58
N HIS A 57 2.70 18.26 -3.35
CA HIS A 57 3.40 19.43 -2.83
C HIS A 57 4.75 19.05 -2.24
N GLU A 58 4.79 17.93 -1.52
CA GLU A 58 5.97 17.45 -0.83
C GLU A 58 5.98 15.92 -0.69
N ARG A 59 7.09 15.37 -0.26
CA ARG A 59 7.25 13.96 0.12
C ARG A 59 8.24 13.83 1.27
N ARG A 60 8.21 12.65 1.90
CA ARG A 60 9.20 12.28 2.90
C ARG A 60 10.35 11.57 2.23
N VAL A 61 11.56 11.84 2.67
CA VAL A 61 12.77 11.24 2.14
C VAL A 61 13.68 10.80 3.27
N SER A 62 14.16 9.58 3.18
CA SER A 62 15.09 8.98 4.13
C SER A 62 16.49 9.59 3.98
N ILE A 63 17.12 9.86 5.10
CA ILE A 63 18.50 10.39 5.18
C ILE A 63 19.27 9.63 6.26
N GLY A 64 20.61 9.72 6.18
CA GLY A 64 21.50 9.12 7.18
C GLY A 64 21.40 7.59 7.20
N ASP A 65 21.04 7.04 8.36
CA ASP A 65 20.96 5.59 8.59
C ASP A 65 19.57 4.99 8.30
N GLU A 66 18.63 5.82 7.82
CA GLU A 66 17.32 5.31 7.41
C GLU A 66 17.44 4.49 6.11
N ASP A 67 16.89 3.31 6.12
CA ASP A 67 16.85 2.38 5.00
C ASP A 67 15.55 1.57 5.00
N SER A 68 15.36 0.69 4.00
CA SER A 68 14.14 -0.13 3.92
C SER A 68 13.87 -0.94 5.19
N TYR A 69 14.92 -1.42 5.86
CA TYR A 69 14.80 -2.26 7.06
C TYR A 69 14.44 -1.44 8.28
N SER A 70 15.05 -0.27 8.48
CA SER A 70 14.73 0.62 9.60
C SER A 70 13.32 1.18 9.48
N LEU A 71 12.88 1.57 8.27
CA LEU A 71 11.52 2.02 7.99
C LEU A 71 10.49 0.94 8.34
N ALA A 72 10.71 -0.31 7.87
CA ALA A 72 9.84 -1.43 8.17
C ALA A 72 9.78 -1.76 9.67
N THR A 73 10.95 -1.78 10.33
CA THR A 73 11.05 -2.09 11.76
C THR A 73 10.34 -1.05 12.60
N SER A 74 10.55 0.24 12.32
CA SER A 74 9.89 1.32 13.04
C SER A 74 8.37 1.30 12.87
N ALA A 75 7.88 1.02 11.66
CA ALA A 75 6.45 0.87 11.41
C ALA A 75 5.84 -0.36 12.11
N ALA A 76 6.58 -1.48 12.17
CA ALA A 76 6.16 -2.67 12.91
C ALA A 76 6.03 -2.40 14.41
N LEU A 77 6.99 -1.69 14.99
CA LEU A 77 6.96 -1.30 16.41
C LEU A 77 5.80 -0.33 16.70
N ASP A 78 5.59 0.68 15.85
CA ASP A 78 4.44 1.60 15.94
C ASP A 78 3.09 0.85 15.86
N CYS A 79 2.98 -0.13 14.96
CA CYS A 79 1.79 -0.96 14.83
C CYS A 79 1.52 -1.79 16.08
N LEU A 80 2.55 -2.44 16.62
CA LEU A 80 2.43 -3.28 17.81
C LEU A 80 2.12 -2.47 19.06
N ASP A 81 2.72 -1.29 19.21
CA ASP A 81 2.45 -0.37 20.32
C ASP A 81 1.00 0.10 20.30
N LYS A 82 0.52 0.63 19.17
CA LYS A 82 -0.88 1.02 18.98
C LYS A 82 -1.85 -0.14 19.18
N ALA A 83 -1.49 -1.34 18.72
CA ALA A 83 -2.29 -2.53 18.91
C ALA A 83 -2.22 -3.08 20.35
N GLN A 84 -1.33 -2.55 21.20
CA GLN A 84 -1.05 -3.06 22.56
C GLN A 84 -0.70 -4.57 22.54
N GLN A 85 0.03 -5.00 21.49
CA GLN A 85 0.38 -6.40 21.27
C GLN A 85 1.88 -6.63 21.42
N GLN A 86 2.23 -7.77 22.00
CA GLN A 86 3.62 -8.20 22.11
C GLN A 86 4.06 -8.92 20.83
N ALA A 87 5.22 -8.59 20.30
CA ALA A 87 5.77 -9.24 19.11
C ALA A 87 5.92 -10.77 19.25
N ALA A 88 6.19 -11.26 20.47
CA ALA A 88 6.31 -12.69 20.76
C ALA A 88 5.00 -13.48 20.57
N SER A 89 3.85 -12.79 20.42
CA SER A 89 2.56 -13.41 20.15
C SER A 89 2.25 -13.59 18.64
N LEU A 90 3.15 -13.15 17.78
CA LEU A 90 2.99 -13.28 16.34
C LEU A 90 3.30 -14.70 15.88
N ASP A 91 2.40 -15.28 15.08
CA ASP A 91 2.62 -16.57 14.43
C ASP A 91 3.41 -16.39 13.12
N VAL A 92 3.19 -15.26 12.43
CA VAL A 92 3.77 -14.99 11.09
C VAL A 92 4.13 -13.51 10.94
N VAL A 93 5.27 -13.25 10.29
CA VAL A 93 5.68 -11.92 9.81
C VAL A 93 5.97 -12.01 8.31
N ILE A 94 5.24 -11.23 7.50
CA ILE A 94 5.41 -11.17 6.03
C ILE A 94 5.95 -9.79 5.66
N SER A 95 7.12 -9.73 5.01
CA SER A 95 7.59 -8.50 4.41
C SER A 95 7.13 -8.40 2.95
N CYS A 96 6.57 -7.24 2.59
CA CYS A 96 6.07 -6.95 1.26
C CYS A 96 6.81 -5.81 0.57
N SER A 97 8.02 -5.48 1.03
CA SER A 97 8.82 -4.38 0.49
C SER A 97 9.27 -4.65 -0.94
N ILE A 98 9.12 -3.65 -1.80
CA ILE A 98 9.69 -3.65 -3.14
C ILE A 98 11.19 -3.40 -3.04
N THR A 99 11.57 -2.40 -2.24
CA THR A 99 12.97 -2.07 -1.97
C THR A 99 13.46 -2.83 -0.75
N LYS A 100 14.67 -3.38 -0.85
CA LYS A 100 15.35 -4.09 0.24
C LYS A 100 16.75 -3.51 0.43
N PHE A 101 16.81 -2.19 0.45
CA PHE A 101 18.06 -1.47 0.66
C PHE A 101 18.44 -1.47 2.14
N ARG A 102 19.71 -1.74 2.41
CA ARG A 102 20.28 -1.73 3.76
C ARG A 102 21.68 -1.12 3.74
N GLY A 103 21.96 -0.27 4.72
CA GLY A 103 23.21 0.46 4.76
C GLY A 103 23.38 1.37 3.54
N GLY A 104 22.41 2.23 3.28
CA GLY A 104 22.30 3.05 2.08
C GLY A 104 21.56 2.34 0.94
N LEU A 105 22.11 2.34 -0.28
CA LEU A 105 21.48 1.81 -1.48
C LEU A 105 21.97 0.39 -1.87
N THR A 106 22.48 -0.38 -0.91
CA THR A 106 22.89 -1.75 -1.16
C THR A 106 21.69 -2.68 -1.08
N GLN A 107 21.34 -3.32 -2.21
CA GLN A 107 20.25 -4.29 -2.25
C GLN A 107 20.67 -5.56 -1.51
N TRP A 108 19.92 -5.94 -0.48
CA TRP A 108 20.11 -7.19 0.24
C TRP A 108 19.17 -8.27 -0.32
N VAL A 109 19.72 -9.45 -0.53
CA VAL A 109 18.98 -10.63 -1.01
C VAL A 109 18.65 -11.56 0.15
N GLU A 110 19.65 -11.80 1.02
CA GLU A 110 19.55 -12.65 2.22
C GLU A 110 20.29 -12.01 3.41
N PRO A 111 19.83 -12.22 4.65
CA PRO A 111 18.59 -12.93 5.04
C PRO A 111 17.35 -12.18 4.54
N THR A 112 16.18 -12.90 4.51
CA THR A 112 14.90 -12.26 4.16
C THR A 112 14.64 -11.03 5.02
N MET A 113 14.01 -10.02 4.47
CA MET A 113 13.69 -8.80 5.22
C MET A 113 12.73 -9.07 6.37
N SER A 114 11.74 -9.96 6.16
CA SER A 114 10.83 -10.42 7.20
C SER A 114 11.55 -11.02 8.41
N SER A 115 12.57 -11.85 8.17
CA SER A 115 13.39 -12.46 9.22
C SER A 115 14.18 -11.42 10.01
N ALA A 116 14.76 -10.42 9.31
CA ALA A 116 15.49 -9.35 9.95
C ALA A 116 14.57 -8.45 10.81
N VAL A 117 13.39 -8.11 10.29
CA VAL A 117 12.38 -7.32 11.03
C VAL A 117 11.84 -8.11 12.21
N ALA A 118 11.47 -9.40 12.04
CA ALA A 118 10.97 -10.25 13.12
C ALA A 118 11.95 -10.32 14.28
N ARG A 119 13.23 -10.49 13.99
CA ARG A 119 14.30 -10.46 15.00
C ARG A 119 14.39 -9.11 15.70
N ALA A 120 14.34 -8.01 14.94
CA ALA A 120 14.48 -6.66 15.46
C ALA A 120 13.33 -6.25 16.41
N ILE A 121 12.12 -6.75 16.16
CA ILE A 121 10.94 -6.49 16.99
C ILE A 121 10.75 -7.52 18.12
N GLY A 122 11.53 -8.61 18.17
CA GLY A 122 11.39 -9.66 19.18
C GLY A 122 10.36 -10.74 18.85
N ALA A 123 10.01 -10.94 17.58
CA ALA A 123 9.09 -11.98 17.08
C ALA A 123 9.86 -13.26 16.67
N GLU A 124 10.78 -13.75 17.50
CA GLU A 124 11.71 -14.81 17.14
C GLU A 124 11.06 -16.17 16.82
N LYS A 125 9.82 -16.39 17.27
CA LYS A 125 9.07 -17.64 17.05
C LYS A 125 8.19 -17.60 15.81
N ALA A 126 8.00 -16.42 15.23
CA ALA A 126 7.15 -16.24 14.06
C ALA A 126 7.75 -16.91 12.81
N VAL A 127 6.91 -17.54 12.01
CA VAL A 127 7.28 -17.96 10.65
C VAL A 127 7.49 -16.69 9.81
N THR A 128 8.57 -16.65 9.03
CA THR A 128 8.90 -15.44 8.26
C THR A 128 9.14 -15.75 6.79
N PHE A 129 8.62 -14.92 5.90
CA PHE A 129 8.92 -14.94 4.48
C PHE A 129 8.63 -13.59 3.84
N ASP A 130 9.29 -13.34 2.70
CA ASP A 130 9.05 -12.16 1.88
C ASP A 130 8.08 -12.49 0.74
N LEU A 131 7.16 -11.57 0.47
CA LEU A 131 6.19 -11.65 -0.62
C LEU A 131 6.42 -10.48 -1.58
N SER A 132 6.44 -10.75 -2.87
CA SER A 132 6.63 -9.72 -3.90
C SER A 132 5.40 -9.63 -4.80
N ASN A 133 4.71 -8.49 -4.74
CA ASN A 133 3.61 -8.14 -5.66
C ASN A 133 3.55 -6.62 -5.90
N ALA A 134 4.73 -6.01 -6.10
CA ALA A 134 4.86 -4.57 -6.32
C ALA A 134 4.02 -3.76 -5.31
N CYS A 135 3.36 -2.68 -5.75
CA CYS A 135 2.55 -1.82 -4.87
C CYS A 135 1.32 -2.51 -4.25
N ALA A 136 0.90 -3.68 -4.75
CA ALA A 136 -0.15 -4.51 -4.18
C ALA A 136 0.35 -5.46 -3.07
N GLY A 137 1.66 -5.49 -2.81
CA GLY A 137 2.30 -6.46 -1.92
C GLY A 137 1.66 -6.54 -0.55
N MET A 138 1.43 -5.42 0.14
CA MET A 138 0.83 -5.43 1.47
C MET A 138 -0.61 -5.97 1.46
N LEU A 139 -1.45 -5.60 0.48
CA LEU A 139 -2.81 -6.13 0.39
C LEU A 139 -2.81 -7.62 0.03
N THR A 140 -1.82 -8.08 -0.74
CA THR A 140 -1.61 -9.52 -0.99
C THR A 140 -1.21 -10.24 0.30
N GLY A 141 -0.30 -9.67 1.10
CA GLY A 141 0.05 -10.20 2.43
C GLY A 141 -1.14 -10.27 3.38
N VAL A 142 -1.98 -9.22 3.42
CA VAL A 142 -3.25 -9.20 4.16
C VAL A 142 -4.15 -10.36 3.72
N THR A 143 -4.26 -10.62 2.42
CA THR A 143 -5.08 -11.71 1.88
C THR A 143 -4.55 -13.09 2.30
N VAL A 144 -3.24 -13.28 2.29
CA VAL A 144 -2.61 -14.52 2.78
C VAL A 144 -2.91 -14.75 4.26
N LEU A 145 -2.69 -13.73 5.10
CA LEU A 145 -2.98 -13.82 6.54
C LEU A 145 -4.47 -14.04 6.80
N ASN A 146 -5.35 -13.31 6.10
CA ASN A 146 -6.80 -13.49 6.21
C ASN A 146 -7.20 -14.96 5.98
N ASN A 147 -6.67 -15.60 4.94
CA ASN A 147 -6.96 -16.99 4.66
C ASN A 147 -6.45 -17.94 5.75
N TRP A 148 -5.25 -17.75 6.22
CA TRP A 148 -4.68 -18.60 7.27
C TRP A 148 -5.42 -18.44 8.60
N ILE A 149 -5.82 -17.22 8.96
CA ILE A 149 -6.64 -16.96 10.15
C ILE A 149 -8.02 -17.59 9.98
N ARG A 150 -8.68 -17.42 8.83
CA ARG A 150 -10.01 -18.00 8.56
C ARG A 150 -10.01 -19.51 8.64
N GLN A 151 -8.94 -20.17 8.22
CA GLN A 151 -8.77 -21.62 8.31
C GLN A 151 -8.34 -22.11 9.71
N GLY A 152 -8.01 -21.20 10.62
CA GLY A 152 -7.52 -21.54 11.95
C GLY A 152 -6.06 -22.00 11.98
N THR A 153 -5.31 -21.79 10.90
CA THR A 153 -3.89 -22.14 10.82
C THR A 153 -3.04 -21.27 11.72
N ILE A 154 -3.39 -20.00 11.83
CA ILE A 154 -2.74 -19.01 12.70
C ILE A 154 -3.80 -18.20 13.46
N GLU A 155 -3.38 -17.55 14.55
CA GLU A 155 -4.20 -16.61 15.30
C GLU A 155 -3.87 -15.16 14.98
N ARG A 156 -2.58 -14.86 14.76
CA ARG A 156 -2.09 -13.48 14.57
C ARG A 156 -0.94 -13.40 13.59
N GLY A 157 -0.99 -12.44 12.68
CA GLY A 157 0.08 -12.21 11.72
C GLY A 157 0.30 -10.73 11.43
N LEU A 158 1.55 -10.37 11.12
CA LEU A 158 2.00 -9.03 10.76
C LEU A 158 2.42 -8.99 9.30
N VAL A 159 1.85 -8.04 8.54
CA VAL A 159 2.36 -7.64 7.21
C VAL A 159 3.13 -6.34 7.38
N VAL A 160 4.35 -6.28 6.86
CA VAL A 160 5.22 -5.11 7.01
C VAL A 160 5.88 -4.75 5.69
N SER A 161 6.13 -3.47 5.48
CA SER A 161 6.92 -2.96 4.36
C SER A 161 7.71 -1.72 4.76
N GLY A 162 8.90 -1.56 4.20
CA GLY A 162 9.71 -0.35 4.28
C GLY A 162 10.21 0.03 2.90
N GLU A 163 9.77 1.18 2.40
CA GLU A 163 10.09 1.63 1.05
C GLU A 163 11.04 2.83 1.10
N TYR A 164 12.32 2.56 0.86
CA TYR A 164 13.32 3.57 0.57
C TYR A 164 13.42 3.76 -0.95
N ILE A 165 12.47 4.47 -1.52
CA ILE A 165 12.23 4.54 -2.97
C ILE A 165 12.46 5.94 -3.56
N SER A 166 12.56 6.99 -2.75
CA SER A 166 12.77 8.38 -3.19
C SER A 166 14.04 8.57 -4.03
N GLN A 167 15.05 7.73 -3.81
CA GLN A 167 16.29 7.74 -4.59
C GLN A 167 16.05 7.53 -6.11
N LEU A 168 14.97 6.85 -6.51
CA LEU A 168 14.57 6.74 -7.92
C LEU A 168 14.21 8.11 -8.50
N GLY A 169 13.55 8.98 -7.71
CA GLY A 169 13.22 10.35 -8.08
C GLY A 169 14.47 11.20 -8.25
N GLN A 170 15.40 11.12 -7.30
CA GLN A 170 16.69 11.83 -7.35
C GLN A 170 17.51 11.39 -8.58
N ASN A 171 17.56 10.10 -8.86
CA ASN A 171 18.20 9.57 -10.07
C ASN A 171 17.52 10.08 -11.34
N ALA A 172 16.20 10.03 -11.39
CA ALA A 172 15.42 10.46 -12.55
C ALA A 172 15.60 11.95 -12.84
N ALA A 173 15.72 12.80 -11.83
CA ALA A 173 15.98 14.24 -11.97
C ALA A 173 17.23 14.53 -12.82
N GLN A 174 18.23 13.63 -12.86
CA GLN A 174 19.42 13.76 -13.69
C GLN A 174 19.20 13.42 -15.17
N HIS A 175 18.10 12.75 -15.52
CA HIS A 175 17.86 12.23 -16.87
C HIS A 175 16.62 12.81 -17.56
N ILE A 176 15.65 13.31 -16.80
CA ILE A 176 14.40 13.84 -17.33
C ILE A 176 14.62 15.09 -18.15
N ARG A 177 13.99 15.14 -19.33
CA ARG A 177 14.09 16.27 -20.27
C ARG A 177 12.73 16.93 -20.55
N ASN A 178 11.63 16.18 -20.46
CA ASN A 178 10.29 16.67 -20.75
C ASN A 178 9.23 15.72 -20.16
N ILE A 179 7.96 16.09 -20.28
CA ILE A 179 6.82 15.33 -19.78
C ILE A 179 6.59 13.95 -20.43
N MET A 180 7.30 13.64 -21.50
CA MET A 180 7.25 12.33 -22.17
C MET A 180 8.32 11.37 -21.66
N SER A 181 9.20 11.82 -20.77
CA SER A 181 10.22 10.98 -20.15
C SER A 181 9.59 9.84 -19.38
N LYS A 182 10.01 8.60 -19.66
CA LYS A 182 9.48 7.40 -19.02
C LYS A 182 9.82 7.30 -17.52
N GLU A 183 10.81 8.05 -17.07
CA GLU A 183 11.21 8.16 -15.66
C GLU A 183 10.42 9.26 -14.91
N LEU A 184 9.50 9.97 -15.56
CA LEU A 184 8.75 11.07 -14.94
C LEU A 184 8.00 10.64 -13.67
N ALA A 185 7.44 9.43 -13.68
CA ALA A 185 6.74 8.89 -12.51
C ALA A 185 7.64 8.71 -11.28
N CYS A 186 8.96 8.58 -11.46
CA CYS A 186 9.89 8.50 -10.34
C CYS A 186 9.89 9.78 -9.49
N LEU A 187 9.60 10.95 -10.09
CA LEU A 187 9.53 12.22 -9.37
C LEU A 187 8.35 12.31 -8.39
N THR A 188 7.42 11.36 -8.43
CA THR A 188 6.27 11.32 -7.51
C THR A 188 6.57 10.55 -6.22
N LEU A 189 7.69 9.83 -6.15
CA LEU A 189 7.98 8.87 -5.09
C LEU A 189 8.39 9.55 -3.77
N GLY A 190 8.00 8.90 -2.67
CA GLY A 190 8.39 9.25 -1.30
C GLY A 190 8.63 8.00 -0.47
N ASP A 191 9.31 8.13 0.66
CA ASP A 191 9.70 7.04 1.53
C ASP A 191 8.73 6.86 2.71
N ALA A 192 8.47 5.63 3.09
CA ALA A 192 7.70 5.29 4.28
C ALA A 192 7.90 3.84 4.72
N GLY A 193 7.69 3.59 6.00
CA GLY A 193 7.41 2.27 6.56
C GLY A 193 5.93 2.10 6.87
N ALA A 194 5.42 0.87 6.77
CA ALA A 194 4.04 0.55 7.09
C ALA A 194 3.91 -0.88 7.64
N ALA A 195 2.95 -1.09 8.56
CA ALA A 195 2.63 -2.41 9.09
C ALA A 195 1.13 -2.54 9.36
N LEU A 196 0.60 -3.74 9.12
CA LEU A 196 -0.79 -4.13 9.42
C LEU A 196 -0.77 -5.41 10.24
N LEU A 197 -1.41 -5.37 11.40
CA LEU A 197 -1.59 -6.51 12.27
C LEU A 197 -2.99 -7.09 12.09
N LEU A 198 -3.05 -8.34 11.67
CA LEU A 198 -4.30 -9.11 11.60
C LEU A 198 -4.35 -10.13 12.72
N GLU A 199 -5.55 -10.31 13.26
CA GLU A 199 -5.80 -11.37 14.24
C GLU A 199 -7.18 -12.01 14.04
N ARG A 200 -7.39 -13.15 14.69
CA ARG A 200 -8.68 -13.82 14.75
C ARG A 200 -9.69 -12.94 15.48
N ALA A 201 -10.80 -12.63 14.83
CA ALA A 201 -11.90 -11.93 15.48
C ALA A 201 -12.54 -12.82 16.56
N THR A 202 -12.83 -12.25 17.72
CA THR A 202 -13.46 -12.95 18.84
C THR A 202 -15.00 -12.95 18.74
N SER A 203 -15.57 -11.93 18.09
CA SER A 203 -17.02 -11.79 17.91
C SER A 203 -17.31 -10.65 16.91
N GLY A 204 -18.56 -10.58 16.40
CA GLY A 204 -19.06 -9.43 15.67
C GLY A 204 -19.01 -9.52 14.14
N SER A 205 -19.48 -8.45 13.51
CA SER A 205 -19.56 -8.29 12.05
C SER A 205 -18.33 -7.58 11.44
N SER A 206 -17.42 -7.10 12.28
CA SER A 206 -16.17 -6.42 11.86
C SER A 206 -15.15 -7.38 11.27
N GLY A 207 -14.20 -6.83 10.55
CA GLY A 207 -13.07 -7.56 9.96
C GLY A 207 -13.10 -7.55 8.43
N ILE A 208 -12.24 -8.37 7.84
CA ILE A 208 -12.15 -8.49 6.38
C ILE A 208 -13.36 -9.31 5.90
N SER A 209 -14.21 -8.64 5.13
CA SER A 209 -15.38 -9.27 4.52
C SER A 209 -15.01 -10.01 3.25
N LEU A 210 -14.17 -9.39 2.41
CA LEU A 210 -13.79 -9.96 1.13
C LEU A 210 -12.44 -9.40 0.65
N ALA A 211 -11.70 -10.19 -0.12
CA ALA A 211 -10.54 -9.77 -0.87
C ALA A 211 -10.59 -10.36 -2.28
N GLY A 212 -10.29 -9.55 -3.29
CA GLY A 212 -10.24 -9.96 -4.67
C GLY A 212 -9.03 -9.37 -5.39
N PHE A 213 -8.45 -10.16 -6.31
CA PHE A 213 -7.32 -9.74 -7.14
C PHE A 213 -7.51 -10.18 -8.58
N THR A 214 -6.97 -9.38 -9.50
CA THR A 214 -6.82 -9.76 -10.91
C THR A 214 -5.50 -9.28 -11.46
N THR A 215 -4.91 -10.08 -12.34
CA THR A 215 -3.68 -9.74 -13.05
C THR A 215 -3.96 -9.64 -14.55
N VAL A 216 -3.56 -8.52 -15.16
CA VAL A 216 -3.61 -8.33 -16.61
C VAL A 216 -2.19 -8.35 -17.15
N ALA A 217 -1.67 -9.57 -17.39
CA ALA A 217 -0.27 -9.83 -17.73
C ALA A 217 0.21 -9.13 -19.01
N ASP A 218 -0.69 -8.84 -19.96
CA ASP A 218 -0.39 -8.10 -21.18
C ASP A 218 0.17 -6.69 -20.89
N TYR A 219 -0.10 -6.15 -19.71
CA TYR A 219 0.37 -4.84 -19.28
C TYR A 219 1.64 -4.88 -18.43
N SER A 220 2.27 -6.05 -18.27
CA SER A 220 3.48 -6.25 -17.43
C SER A 220 4.65 -5.33 -17.80
N ARG A 221 4.72 -4.88 -19.05
CA ARG A 221 5.78 -3.97 -19.51
C ARG A 221 5.49 -2.49 -19.33
N LEU A 222 4.34 -2.12 -18.77
CA LEU A 222 3.99 -0.71 -18.56
C LEU A 222 4.77 -0.05 -17.43
N CYS A 223 5.27 -0.83 -16.48
CA CYS A 223 6.19 -0.36 -15.44
C CYS A 223 7.28 -1.39 -15.20
N LEU A 224 8.52 -0.97 -15.32
CA LEU A 224 9.69 -1.81 -15.15
C LEU A 224 10.68 -1.13 -14.23
N ALA A 225 11.16 -1.86 -13.21
CA ALA A 225 12.23 -1.40 -12.34
C ALA A 225 13.31 -2.47 -12.24
N TYR A 226 14.56 -2.04 -12.26
CA TYR A 226 15.72 -2.93 -12.18
C TYR A 226 16.95 -2.23 -11.59
N PRO A 227 17.91 -3.01 -11.05
CA PRO A 227 19.16 -2.44 -10.52
C PRO A 227 19.91 -1.60 -11.56
N LYS A 228 20.63 -0.60 -11.09
CA LYS A 228 21.34 0.39 -11.93
C LYS A 228 22.67 -0.11 -12.53
N GLY A 229 22.82 -1.43 -12.65
CA GLY A 229 24.05 -2.06 -13.12
C GLY A 229 25.13 -2.09 -12.02
N HIS A 230 26.28 -1.45 -12.28
CA HIS A 230 27.38 -1.37 -11.30
C HIS A 230 27.21 -0.28 -10.25
N ASP A 231 26.32 0.67 -10.48
CA ASP A 231 26.04 1.75 -9.54
C ASP A 231 24.99 1.32 -8.50
N PRO A 232 25.05 1.82 -7.25
CA PRO A 232 24.01 1.58 -6.26
C PRO A 232 22.65 2.13 -6.68
N GLY A 233 21.58 1.46 -6.20
CA GLY A 233 20.20 1.88 -6.43
C GLY A 233 19.56 1.23 -7.65
N ALA A 234 18.44 1.79 -8.09
CA ALA A 234 17.63 1.25 -9.17
C ALA A 234 17.17 2.35 -10.16
N ARG A 235 16.64 1.91 -11.30
CA ARG A 235 15.93 2.74 -12.27
C ARG A 235 14.53 2.22 -12.49
N MET A 236 13.57 3.09 -12.72
CA MET A 236 12.20 2.73 -13.03
C MET A 236 11.71 3.48 -14.28
N PHE A 237 11.06 2.75 -15.16
CA PHE A 237 10.46 3.26 -16.39
C PHE A 237 8.97 2.98 -16.38
N THR A 238 8.15 3.99 -16.55
CA THR A 238 6.70 3.88 -16.43
C THR A 238 5.98 4.52 -17.59
N ASN A 239 5.07 3.77 -18.22
CA ASN A 239 4.07 4.30 -19.13
C ASN A 239 2.81 4.67 -18.32
N SER A 240 2.85 5.79 -17.62
CA SER A 240 1.77 6.23 -16.72
C SER A 240 0.42 6.37 -17.43
N ARG A 241 0.39 6.81 -18.71
CA ARG A 241 -0.85 6.91 -19.49
C ARG A 241 -1.44 5.53 -19.82
N GLY A 242 -0.57 4.56 -20.13
CA GLY A 242 -0.97 3.17 -20.37
C GLY A 242 -1.58 2.54 -19.13
N ILE A 243 -0.90 2.66 -17.97
CA ILE A 243 -1.38 2.17 -16.68
C ILE A 243 -2.72 2.82 -16.31
N GLN A 244 -2.84 4.14 -16.41
CA GLN A 244 -4.10 4.84 -16.09
C GLN A 244 -5.25 4.38 -16.96
N ARG A 245 -5.00 4.18 -18.27
CA ARG A 245 -6.03 3.69 -19.21
C ARG A 245 -6.49 2.29 -18.82
N ALA A 246 -5.55 1.39 -18.54
CA ALA A 246 -5.84 0.02 -18.14
C ALA A 246 -6.58 -0.01 -16.79
N ALA A 247 -6.11 0.74 -15.80
CA ALA A 247 -6.77 0.83 -14.50
C ALA A 247 -8.23 1.33 -14.61
N ILE A 248 -8.49 2.37 -15.41
CA ILE A 248 -9.85 2.87 -15.63
C ILE A 248 -10.74 1.83 -16.31
N ALA A 249 -10.19 1.00 -17.20
CA ALA A 249 -10.96 -0.04 -17.89
C ALA A 249 -11.25 -1.26 -17.00
N ASP A 250 -10.29 -1.68 -16.20
CA ASP A 250 -10.33 -3.00 -15.53
C ASP A 250 -10.74 -2.90 -14.04
N THR A 251 -10.45 -1.78 -13.34
CA THR A 251 -10.83 -1.62 -11.92
C THR A 251 -12.34 -1.72 -11.68
N PRO A 252 -13.22 -1.06 -12.47
CA PRO A 252 -14.66 -1.20 -12.27
C PRO A 252 -15.15 -2.63 -12.39
N LEU A 253 -14.54 -3.41 -13.28
CA LEU A 253 -14.94 -4.82 -13.49
C LEU A 253 -14.64 -5.66 -12.25
N LEU A 254 -13.43 -5.52 -11.66
CA LEU A 254 -13.11 -6.23 -10.42
C LEU A 254 -14.00 -5.77 -9.26
N LEU A 255 -14.25 -4.47 -9.15
CA LEU A 255 -15.11 -3.94 -8.10
C LEU A 255 -16.54 -4.49 -8.20
N HIS A 256 -17.11 -4.63 -9.40
CA HIS A 256 -18.42 -5.27 -9.58
C HIS A 256 -18.43 -6.69 -9.02
N GLU A 257 -17.48 -7.54 -9.38
CA GLU A 257 -17.37 -8.91 -8.89
C GLU A 257 -17.22 -8.96 -7.36
N VAL A 258 -16.37 -8.07 -6.80
CA VAL A 258 -16.10 -8.01 -5.36
C VAL A 258 -17.34 -7.55 -4.58
N LEU A 259 -18.03 -6.51 -5.03
CA LEU A 259 -19.21 -5.97 -4.35
C LEU A 259 -20.39 -6.94 -4.46
N GLU A 260 -20.58 -7.57 -5.62
CA GLU A 260 -21.58 -8.61 -5.82
C GLU A 260 -21.35 -9.79 -4.87
N ALA A 261 -20.12 -10.30 -4.78
CA ALA A 261 -19.75 -11.38 -3.87
C ALA A 261 -19.91 -10.99 -2.38
N ALA A 262 -19.65 -9.72 -2.04
CA ALA A 262 -19.86 -9.20 -0.69
C ALA A 262 -21.32 -8.90 -0.35
N GLY A 263 -22.19 -8.83 -1.36
CA GLY A 263 -23.62 -8.49 -1.20
C GLY A 263 -23.85 -7.04 -0.76
N ILE A 264 -22.94 -6.10 -1.15
CA ILE A 264 -23.03 -4.68 -0.81
C ILE A 264 -23.04 -3.80 -2.08
N ALA A 265 -23.61 -2.61 -1.97
CA ALA A 265 -23.58 -1.58 -3.01
C ALA A 265 -22.41 -0.61 -2.83
N MET A 266 -22.14 0.21 -3.84
CA MET A 266 -21.07 1.20 -3.77
C MET A 266 -21.28 2.23 -2.65
N HIS A 267 -22.53 2.65 -2.39
CA HIS A 267 -22.89 3.58 -1.32
C HIS A 267 -22.80 2.99 0.10
N ASP A 268 -22.57 1.67 0.23
CA ASP A 268 -22.30 1.03 1.53
C ASP A 268 -20.82 1.14 1.92
N ILE A 269 -19.95 1.58 1.00
CA ILE A 269 -18.56 1.88 1.27
C ILE A 269 -18.45 3.29 1.84
N ASP A 270 -17.97 3.41 3.07
CA ASP A 270 -17.77 4.70 3.72
C ASP A 270 -16.48 5.37 3.23
N HIS A 271 -15.38 4.64 3.17
CA HIS A 271 -14.07 5.18 2.78
C HIS A 271 -13.42 4.36 1.67
N VAL A 272 -12.84 5.05 0.69
CA VAL A 272 -12.03 4.45 -0.36
C VAL A 272 -10.59 4.94 -0.24
N ILE A 273 -9.66 4.03 -0.07
CA ILE A 273 -8.22 4.28 -0.05
C ILE A 273 -7.60 3.57 -1.25
N THR A 274 -7.30 4.33 -2.30
CA THR A 274 -6.64 3.80 -3.50
C THR A 274 -5.13 3.91 -3.39
N HIS A 275 -4.41 3.21 -4.26
CA HIS A 275 -2.99 3.45 -4.45
C HIS A 275 -2.71 4.92 -4.79
N GLN A 276 -1.83 5.57 -4.00
CA GLN A 276 -1.57 7.01 -4.00
C GLN A 276 -0.51 7.37 -5.06
N THR A 277 -0.91 7.53 -6.33
CA THR A 277 0.00 7.87 -7.43
C THR A 277 0.05 9.35 -7.75
N SER A 278 -1.10 10.01 -7.81
CA SER A 278 -1.27 11.46 -7.90
C SER A 278 -2.71 11.81 -7.55
N ALA A 279 -2.94 12.96 -6.92
CA ALA A 279 -4.28 13.40 -6.55
C ALA A 279 -5.22 13.50 -7.77
N ARG A 280 -4.68 13.94 -8.90
CA ARG A 280 -5.44 14.04 -10.16
C ARG A 280 -5.84 12.67 -10.72
N ALA A 281 -4.94 11.68 -10.67
CA ALA A 281 -5.23 10.33 -11.15
C ALA A 281 -6.27 9.63 -10.28
N ILE A 282 -6.20 9.80 -8.95
CA ILE A 282 -7.17 9.27 -7.98
C ILE A 282 -8.57 9.81 -8.30
N ARG A 283 -8.73 11.14 -8.34
CA ARG A 283 -10.04 11.77 -8.64
C ARG A 283 -10.61 11.29 -9.97
N LYS A 284 -9.78 11.21 -11.02
CA LYS A 284 -10.21 10.73 -12.33
C LYS A 284 -10.60 9.26 -12.33
N GLY A 285 -9.84 8.42 -11.62
CA GLY A 285 -10.14 6.99 -11.47
C GLY A 285 -11.46 6.78 -10.75
N MET A 286 -11.67 7.46 -9.63
CA MET A 286 -12.92 7.36 -8.85
C MET A 286 -14.13 7.88 -9.61
N ALA A 287 -14.00 8.97 -10.36
CA ALA A 287 -15.07 9.44 -11.23
C ALA A 287 -15.47 8.41 -12.30
N ALA A 288 -14.50 7.68 -12.84
CA ALA A 288 -14.78 6.60 -13.81
C ALA A 288 -15.44 5.39 -13.13
N VAL A 289 -15.02 5.03 -11.92
CA VAL A 289 -15.65 3.97 -11.13
C VAL A 289 -17.10 4.35 -10.81
N SER A 290 -17.35 5.52 -10.22
CA SER A 290 -18.70 5.97 -9.90
C SER A 290 -19.63 6.02 -11.12
N ALA A 291 -19.11 6.48 -12.27
CA ALA A 291 -19.86 6.48 -13.51
C ALA A 291 -20.23 5.05 -14.01
N SER A 292 -19.34 4.08 -13.79
CA SER A 292 -19.59 2.68 -14.16
C SER A 292 -20.68 2.03 -13.32
N PHE A 293 -20.78 2.40 -12.04
CA PHE A 293 -21.79 1.88 -11.12
C PHE A 293 -23.11 2.68 -11.16
N GLY A 294 -23.10 3.91 -11.66
CA GLY A 294 -24.22 4.85 -11.45
C GLY A 294 -24.43 5.20 -9.97
N ASP A 295 -23.42 4.98 -9.14
CA ASP A 295 -23.44 5.08 -7.69
C ASP A 295 -22.06 5.48 -7.18
N SER A 296 -21.94 5.95 -5.93
CA SER A 296 -20.67 6.44 -5.38
C SER A 296 -20.50 6.02 -3.92
N PRO A 297 -19.25 5.88 -3.43
CA PRO A 297 -18.98 5.77 -2.00
C PRO A 297 -19.50 6.98 -1.24
N ARG A 298 -19.68 6.85 0.08
CA ARG A 298 -20.20 7.94 0.94
C ARG A 298 -19.29 9.15 0.99
N HIS A 299 -17.99 8.92 0.98
CA HIS A 299 -17.00 9.99 1.00
C HIS A 299 -16.10 9.94 -0.23
N ASP A 300 -15.49 11.07 -0.56
CA ASP A 300 -14.46 11.15 -1.59
C ASP A 300 -13.27 10.25 -1.21
N ALA A 301 -12.58 9.73 -2.23
CA ALA A 301 -11.39 8.91 -1.99
C ALA A 301 -10.32 9.69 -1.24
N VAL A 302 -9.71 9.02 -0.27
CA VAL A 302 -8.64 9.58 0.56
C VAL A 302 -7.45 9.98 -0.31
N ILE A 303 -6.93 11.18 -0.08
CA ILE A 303 -5.75 11.71 -0.75
C ILE A 303 -4.72 12.09 0.30
N THR A 304 -3.56 11.43 0.26
CA THR A 304 -2.40 11.69 1.11
C THR A 304 -1.12 11.88 0.28
N VAL A 305 -1.23 11.57 -1.02
CA VAL A 305 -0.12 11.69 -1.98
C VAL A 305 0.41 13.12 -2.11
N ASP A 306 -0.42 14.11 -1.84
CA ASP A 306 -0.08 15.53 -1.84
C ASP A 306 1.03 15.88 -0.84
N ARG A 307 1.10 15.15 0.29
CA ARG A 307 2.02 15.39 1.42
C ARG A 307 3.11 14.32 1.55
N TYR A 308 2.84 13.10 1.11
CA TYR A 308 3.79 11.99 1.30
C TYR A 308 4.38 11.47 0.00
N GLY A 309 3.87 11.93 -1.15
CA GLY A 309 4.19 11.33 -2.43
C GLY A 309 3.66 9.91 -2.57
N ASN A 310 4.10 9.21 -3.60
CA ASN A 310 3.79 7.81 -3.81
C ASN A 310 4.78 6.95 -3.01
N THR A 311 4.33 6.39 -1.91
CA THR A 311 5.12 5.55 -1.02
C THR A 311 5.04 4.05 -1.39
N ALA A 312 4.76 3.74 -2.65
CA ALA A 312 4.76 2.39 -3.22
C ALA A 312 3.85 1.40 -2.48
N SER A 313 4.37 0.31 -1.93
CA SER A 313 3.57 -0.72 -1.26
C SER A 313 2.96 -0.25 0.07
N THR A 314 3.55 0.74 0.73
CA THR A 314 3.09 1.26 2.04
C THR A 314 1.89 2.20 1.95
N THR A 315 1.55 2.63 0.76
CA THR A 315 0.66 3.74 0.47
C THR A 315 -0.73 3.65 1.12
N HIS A 316 -1.36 2.45 1.08
CA HIS A 316 -2.70 2.24 1.65
C HIS A 316 -2.69 2.32 3.17
N THR A 317 -1.66 1.73 3.79
CA THR A 317 -1.52 1.73 5.25
C THR A 317 -1.17 3.12 5.78
N VAL A 318 -0.30 3.86 5.10
CA VAL A 318 0.02 5.26 5.46
C VAL A 318 -1.25 6.12 5.44
N ALA A 319 -2.07 5.99 4.40
CA ALA A 319 -3.34 6.70 4.28
C ALA A 319 -4.37 6.24 5.34
N LEU A 320 -4.47 4.93 5.59
CA LEU A 320 -5.37 4.39 6.61
C LEU A 320 -5.03 4.90 8.01
N VAL A 321 -3.75 4.88 8.39
CA VAL A 321 -3.30 5.40 9.70
C VAL A 321 -3.59 6.89 9.82
N GLU A 322 -3.37 7.66 8.76
CA GLU A 322 -3.71 9.09 8.73
C GLU A 322 -5.19 9.35 9.01
N GLU A 323 -6.09 8.57 8.38
CA GLU A 323 -7.53 8.70 8.56
C GLU A 323 -7.97 8.29 9.98
N LEU A 324 -7.37 7.22 10.53
CA LEU A 324 -7.62 6.76 11.89
C LEU A 324 -7.17 7.80 12.92
N GLU A 325 -5.92 8.29 12.81
CA GLU A 325 -5.37 9.30 13.72
C GLU A 325 -6.11 10.64 13.66
N ALA A 326 -6.67 10.98 12.50
CA ALA A 326 -7.50 12.17 12.34
C ALA A 326 -8.96 12.00 12.82
N GLY A 327 -9.34 10.80 13.30
CA GLY A 327 -10.69 10.51 13.76
C GLY A 327 -11.75 10.56 12.65
N ARG A 328 -11.34 10.41 11.38
CA ARG A 328 -12.26 10.42 10.25
C ARG A 328 -12.92 9.08 9.98
N ILE A 329 -12.36 7.98 10.50
CA ILE A 329 -12.93 6.64 10.43
C ILE A 329 -13.61 6.31 11.76
N ARG A 330 -14.84 5.79 11.70
CA ARG A 330 -15.66 5.45 12.87
C ARG A 330 -15.88 3.93 12.97
N PRO A 331 -16.15 3.41 14.17
CA PRO A 331 -16.53 1.99 14.32
C PRO A 331 -17.73 1.63 13.46
N GLY A 332 -17.67 0.46 12.83
CA GLY A 332 -18.73 -0.07 11.96
C GLY A 332 -18.65 0.43 10.51
N GLU A 333 -17.79 1.38 10.19
CA GLU A 333 -17.62 1.86 8.82
C GLU A 333 -16.85 0.85 7.96
N THR A 334 -17.23 0.80 6.68
CA THR A 334 -16.64 -0.07 5.66
C THR A 334 -15.61 0.68 4.84
N ILE A 335 -14.43 0.10 4.74
CA ILE A 335 -13.30 0.64 3.99
C ILE A 335 -13.00 -0.26 2.80
N ALA A 336 -12.85 0.31 1.61
CA ALA A 336 -12.31 -0.34 0.44
C ALA A 336 -10.85 0.10 0.22
N LEU A 337 -9.91 -0.84 0.35
CA LEU A 337 -8.51 -0.64 -0.05
C LEU A 337 -8.33 -1.13 -1.48
N ILE A 338 -7.94 -0.25 -2.41
CA ILE A 338 -7.84 -0.56 -3.83
C ILE A 338 -6.39 -0.42 -4.31
N ALA A 339 -5.73 -1.55 -4.52
CA ALA A 339 -4.38 -1.60 -5.06
C ALA A 339 -4.37 -1.51 -6.58
N LEU A 340 -3.42 -0.73 -7.10
CA LEU A 340 -3.05 -0.67 -8.50
C LEU A 340 -1.53 -0.81 -8.57
N ALA A 341 -1.03 -1.90 -9.14
CA ALA A 341 0.38 -2.22 -9.14
C ALA A 341 0.92 -2.57 -10.53
N SER A 342 2.23 -2.56 -10.64
CA SER A 342 2.90 -3.12 -11.82
C SER A 342 2.48 -4.57 -12.01
N GLY A 343 2.24 -4.96 -13.27
CA GLY A 343 1.77 -6.33 -13.49
C GLY A 343 0.89 -6.42 -14.76
N LEU A 344 -0.19 -5.71 -15.04
CA LEU A 344 -0.96 -4.85 -14.12
C LEU A 344 -1.67 -5.71 -13.09
N GLU A 345 -1.49 -5.39 -11.84
CA GLU A 345 -2.22 -6.04 -10.74
C GLU A 345 -3.25 -5.06 -10.19
N ILE A 346 -4.48 -5.53 -10.01
CA ILE A 346 -5.56 -4.79 -9.35
C ILE A 346 -6.03 -5.65 -8.19
N GLY A 347 -6.05 -5.08 -6.99
CA GLY A 347 -6.51 -5.74 -5.78
C GLY A 347 -7.54 -4.90 -5.05
N VAL A 348 -8.53 -5.55 -4.44
CA VAL A 348 -9.52 -4.92 -3.57
C VAL A 348 -9.61 -5.71 -2.28
N VAL A 349 -9.54 -5.02 -1.15
CA VAL A 349 -9.82 -5.59 0.18
C VAL A 349 -10.91 -4.75 0.82
N LEU A 350 -12.03 -5.40 1.15
CA LEU A 350 -13.13 -4.80 1.91
C LEU A 350 -13.00 -5.19 3.37
N LEU A 351 -13.04 -4.21 4.24
CA LEU A 351 -13.01 -4.46 5.69
C LEU A 351 -13.93 -3.50 6.42
N THR A 352 -14.53 -3.99 7.51
CA THR A 352 -15.28 -3.17 8.47
C THR A 352 -14.46 -3.02 9.74
N VAL A 353 -14.24 -1.79 10.19
CA VAL A 353 -13.47 -1.49 11.39
C VAL A 353 -14.31 -1.65 12.65
N ASP A 354 -13.67 -2.05 13.74
CA ASP A 354 -14.32 -2.18 15.04
C ASP A 354 -13.94 -1.04 16.01
N GLU A 355 -14.64 -1.00 17.14
CA GLU A 355 -14.42 -0.02 18.20
C GLU A 355 -13.02 -0.15 18.80
N ASP A 356 -12.51 -1.37 18.95
CA ASP A 356 -11.17 -1.62 19.49
C ASP A 356 -10.08 -0.99 18.64
N LEU A 357 -10.17 -1.17 17.31
CA LEU A 357 -9.21 -0.57 16.38
C LEU A 357 -9.29 0.96 16.44
N VAL A 358 -10.48 1.52 16.25
CA VAL A 358 -10.66 2.98 16.20
C VAL A 358 -10.29 3.65 17.52
N GLY A 359 -10.65 3.05 18.66
CA GLY A 359 -10.34 3.58 19.99
C GLY A 359 -8.84 3.69 20.28
N ARG A 360 -8.00 2.93 19.59
CA ARG A 360 -6.53 2.98 19.74
C ARG A 360 -5.87 4.16 19.02
N TYR A 361 -6.59 4.84 18.13
CA TYR A 361 -6.11 6.00 17.38
C TYR A 361 -6.77 7.30 17.83
N GLY A 362 -7.83 7.22 18.66
CA GLY A 362 -8.47 8.40 19.24
C GLY A 362 -7.50 9.16 20.13
N HIS A 363 -7.50 10.48 20.02
CA HIS A 363 -6.78 11.35 20.95
C HIS A 363 -7.41 11.14 22.32
N SER A 364 -6.58 10.74 23.30
CA SER A 364 -6.93 10.94 24.72
C SER A 364 -7.07 12.45 24.88
N ASP A 365 -8.29 12.93 25.13
CA ASP A 365 -8.58 14.30 25.51
C ASP A 365 -7.72 14.79 26.68
#